data_cfe96f2a18a2b6b07ccf47b0aea1649d
#
_entry.id   cfe96f2a18a2b6b07ccf47b0aea1649d
#
_cell.length_a   1.000
_cell.length_b   1.000
_cell.length_c   1.000
_cell.angle_alpha   90.00
_cell.angle_beta   90.00
_cell.angle_gamma   90.00
#
_symmetry.space_group_name_H-M   'P 1'
#
loop_
_entity.id
_entity.type
_entity.pdbx_description
1 polymer ?
#
loop_
_entity_poly.entity_id
_entity_poly.type
_entity_poly.pdbx_seq_one_letter_code
_entity_poly.pdbx_strand_id
1 'polypeptide(L)'
;MSFIPLNVFTNYALLQSALTLDDYLKTLKNRNIKAAGVSDPDTLFSYPHFAKKSREFHIKPLYGVRLNFEGSSLVIYPQNEKGYRELLALLEVKNKRELTLQDLKENSTNLIVIIPSSAIHNLELKEQIMQKYFYNFAINTTSLYIGLERENAELTSFLREFSDKYNYALVAFPLIKYAKSEDHKTLLMIEAIREGKSFSIYDISSGPDYILSDAELNNYYSENELKNTHLISDLINF
;
A
#
# COMPACT_ATOMS: atom_id res chain seq x y z
N MET A 1 -3.90 -10.01 17.00
CA MET A 1 -4.89 -9.22 16.22
C MET A 1 -4.77 -9.59 14.76
N SER A 2 -5.88 -9.66 14.03
CA SER A 2 -5.83 -9.91 12.58
C SER A 2 -5.30 -8.65 11.88
N PHE A 3 -4.42 -8.81 10.90
CA PHE A 3 -3.87 -7.74 10.07
C PHE A 3 -4.88 -7.31 9.00
N ILE A 4 -4.97 -6.01 8.68
CA ILE A 4 -5.75 -5.49 7.56
C ILE A 4 -4.78 -5.12 6.43
N PRO A 5 -4.84 -5.81 5.27
CA PRO A 5 -3.98 -5.50 4.12
C PRO A 5 -4.30 -4.11 3.55
N LEU A 6 -3.25 -3.29 3.37
CA LEU A 6 -3.37 -1.93 2.83
C LEU A 6 -2.48 -1.67 1.60
N ASN A 7 -1.50 -2.54 1.32
CA ASN A 7 -0.57 -2.40 0.20
C ASN A 7 -0.80 -3.55 -0.80
N VAL A 8 -1.85 -3.41 -1.60
CA VAL A 8 -2.36 -4.53 -2.40
C VAL A 8 -2.53 -4.09 -3.85
N PHE A 9 -1.80 -4.75 -4.76
CA PHE A 9 -2.00 -4.66 -6.19
C PHE A 9 -2.88 -5.81 -6.64
N THR A 10 -3.96 -5.48 -7.32
CA THR A 10 -4.86 -6.45 -7.91
C THR A 10 -4.50 -6.70 -9.39
N ASN A 11 -5.15 -7.65 -10.02
CA ASN A 11 -5.01 -7.88 -11.47
C ASN A 11 -5.45 -6.68 -12.34
N TYR A 12 -6.01 -5.62 -11.75
CA TYR A 12 -6.25 -4.33 -12.40
C TYR A 12 -4.99 -3.45 -12.49
N ALA A 13 -3.96 -3.75 -11.71
CA ALA A 13 -2.61 -3.24 -11.93
C ALA A 13 -1.99 -4.00 -13.12
N LEU A 14 -2.25 -3.53 -14.32
CA LEU A 14 -1.94 -4.23 -15.57
C LEU A 14 -0.48 -4.66 -15.63
N LEU A 15 -0.25 -5.97 -15.80
CA LEU A 15 1.07 -6.60 -15.88
C LEU A 15 1.97 -6.38 -14.64
N GLN A 16 1.38 -6.11 -13.45
CA GLN A 16 2.12 -5.89 -12.21
C GLN A 16 1.67 -6.80 -11.05
N SER A 17 0.56 -7.52 -11.21
CA SER A 17 0.00 -8.40 -10.19
C SER A 17 -0.73 -9.58 -10.80
N ALA A 18 -0.64 -10.72 -10.11
CA ALA A 18 -1.40 -11.94 -10.40
C ALA A 18 -2.60 -12.14 -9.46
N LEU A 19 -2.85 -11.19 -8.54
CA LEU A 19 -3.88 -11.31 -7.51
C LEU A 19 -5.27 -10.97 -8.06
N THR A 20 -6.14 -11.96 -8.16
CA THR A 20 -7.56 -11.71 -8.48
C THR A 20 -8.31 -11.23 -7.23
N LEU A 21 -9.36 -10.42 -7.42
CA LEU A 21 -10.20 -9.98 -6.30
C LEU A 21 -10.92 -11.14 -5.60
N ASP A 22 -11.27 -12.20 -6.34
CA ASP A 22 -11.91 -13.39 -5.77
C ASP A 22 -10.94 -14.17 -4.85
N ASP A 23 -9.72 -14.43 -5.29
CA ASP A 23 -8.71 -15.13 -4.47
C ASP A 23 -8.32 -14.30 -3.25
N TYR A 24 -8.18 -13.00 -3.43
CA TYR A 24 -7.90 -12.07 -2.36
C TYR A 24 -8.97 -12.12 -1.27
N LEU A 25 -10.21 -11.79 -1.62
CA LEU A 25 -11.31 -11.69 -0.65
C LEU A 25 -11.67 -13.05 -0.05
N LYS A 26 -11.59 -14.14 -0.83
CA LYS A 26 -11.78 -15.51 -0.33
C LYS A 26 -10.73 -15.86 0.74
N THR A 27 -9.47 -15.52 0.48
CA THR A 27 -8.38 -15.76 1.45
C THR A 27 -8.62 -14.98 2.75
N LEU A 28 -9.00 -13.69 2.65
CA LEU A 28 -9.28 -12.87 3.83
C LEU A 28 -10.50 -13.37 4.62
N LYS A 29 -11.57 -13.76 3.94
CA LYS A 29 -12.77 -14.34 4.57
C LYS A 29 -12.43 -15.60 5.35
N ASN A 30 -11.64 -16.50 4.77
CA ASN A 30 -11.21 -17.74 5.44
C ASN A 30 -10.36 -17.47 6.70
N ARG A 31 -9.70 -16.32 6.78
CA ARG A 31 -8.94 -15.85 7.94
C ARG A 31 -9.74 -14.95 8.88
N ASN A 32 -11.05 -14.79 8.68
CA ASN A 32 -11.93 -13.89 9.43
C ASN A 32 -11.50 -12.41 9.43
N ILE A 33 -10.76 -11.95 8.42
CA ILE A 33 -10.40 -10.55 8.24
C ILE A 33 -11.61 -9.80 7.71
N LYS A 34 -11.99 -8.68 8.38
CA LYS A 34 -13.25 -7.96 8.14
C LYS A 34 -13.11 -6.71 7.28
N ALA A 35 -11.90 -6.30 6.96
CA ALA A 35 -11.63 -5.17 6.08
C ALA A 35 -10.49 -5.50 5.13
N ALA A 36 -10.49 -4.89 3.95
CA ALA A 36 -9.50 -5.13 2.91
C ALA A 36 -9.22 -3.84 2.14
N GLY A 37 -7.95 -3.50 1.94
CA GLY A 37 -7.52 -2.40 1.08
C GLY A 37 -7.17 -2.89 -0.32
N VAL A 38 -7.30 -2.00 -1.30
CA VAL A 38 -6.65 -2.09 -2.61
C VAL A 38 -5.86 -0.81 -2.83
N SER A 39 -4.73 -0.88 -3.54
CA SER A 39 -3.87 0.29 -3.80
C SER A 39 -3.17 0.14 -5.16
N ASP A 40 -3.95 -0.16 -6.20
CA ASP A 40 -3.43 -0.30 -7.56
C ASP A 40 -2.70 0.97 -8.01
N PRO A 41 -1.56 0.85 -8.75
CA PRO A 41 -0.80 2.01 -9.19
C PRO A 41 -1.58 2.87 -10.19
N ASP A 42 -1.72 4.15 -9.88
CA ASP A 42 -2.23 5.19 -10.76
C ASP A 42 -3.63 4.96 -11.35
N THR A 43 -4.42 4.03 -10.79
CA THR A 43 -5.73 3.66 -11.34
C THR A 43 -6.76 3.33 -10.27
N LEU A 44 -8.04 3.58 -10.58
CA LEU A 44 -9.20 3.23 -9.77
C LEU A 44 -10.05 2.13 -10.43
N PHE A 45 -9.51 1.43 -11.44
CA PHE A 45 -10.27 0.48 -12.25
C PHE A 45 -10.81 -0.72 -11.46
N SER A 46 -10.15 -1.11 -10.38
CA SER A 46 -10.62 -2.18 -9.49
C SER A 46 -11.84 -1.78 -8.65
N TYR A 47 -12.08 -0.50 -8.38
CA TYR A 47 -13.07 -0.04 -7.40
C TYR A 47 -14.49 -0.57 -7.60
N PRO A 48 -15.11 -0.50 -8.79
CA PRO A 48 -16.48 -1.00 -8.97
C PRO A 48 -16.61 -2.49 -8.68
N HIS A 49 -15.65 -3.30 -9.17
CA HIS A 49 -15.65 -4.74 -8.94
C HIS A 49 -15.29 -5.07 -7.48
N PHE A 50 -14.34 -4.34 -6.89
CA PHE A 50 -13.96 -4.49 -5.50
C PHE A 50 -15.14 -4.18 -4.56
N ALA A 51 -15.89 -3.10 -4.80
CA ALA A 51 -17.09 -2.76 -4.05
C ALA A 51 -18.16 -3.87 -4.13
N LYS A 52 -18.42 -4.40 -5.33
CA LYS A 52 -19.37 -5.50 -5.51
C LYS A 52 -18.92 -6.75 -4.76
N LYS A 53 -17.70 -7.20 -5.01
CA LYS A 53 -17.15 -8.43 -4.41
C LYS A 53 -17.01 -8.32 -2.89
N SER A 54 -16.58 -7.20 -2.35
CA SER A 54 -16.48 -6.99 -0.92
C SER A 54 -17.82 -7.16 -0.19
N ARG A 55 -18.93 -6.72 -0.81
CA ARG A 55 -20.30 -6.97 -0.30
C ARG A 55 -20.63 -8.46 -0.28
N GLU A 56 -20.31 -9.20 -1.35
CA GLU A 56 -20.56 -10.65 -1.48
C GLU A 56 -19.79 -11.42 -0.37
N PHE A 57 -18.58 -10.98 -0.04
CA PHE A 57 -17.73 -11.60 0.98
C PHE A 57 -17.98 -11.06 2.41
N HIS A 58 -18.79 -10.00 2.57
CA HIS A 58 -19.03 -9.29 3.84
C HIS A 58 -17.72 -8.72 4.44
N ILE A 59 -16.89 -8.12 3.61
CA ILE A 59 -15.63 -7.46 3.97
C ILE A 59 -15.77 -5.96 3.70
N LYS A 60 -15.37 -5.10 4.64
CA LYS A 60 -15.33 -3.65 4.47
C LYS A 60 -14.28 -3.27 3.42
N PRO A 61 -14.63 -2.65 2.29
CA PRO A 61 -13.65 -2.21 1.31
C PRO A 61 -12.97 -0.92 1.75
N LEU A 62 -11.66 -0.84 1.56
CA LEU A 62 -10.86 0.36 1.74
C LEU A 62 -10.25 0.72 0.39
N TYR A 63 -10.65 1.88 -0.16
CA TYR A 63 -10.30 2.31 -1.51
C TYR A 63 -9.05 3.18 -1.49
N GLY A 64 -7.90 2.61 -1.82
CA GLY A 64 -6.63 3.30 -1.91
C GLY A 64 -6.03 3.27 -3.31
N VAL A 65 -5.07 4.14 -3.55
CA VAL A 65 -4.30 4.19 -4.79
C VAL A 65 -2.84 4.46 -4.47
N ARG A 66 -1.93 3.84 -5.22
CA ARG A 66 -0.51 4.19 -5.18
C ARG A 66 -0.23 5.22 -6.27
N LEU A 67 0.25 6.40 -5.89
CA LEU A 67 0.59 7.49 -6.81
C LEU A 67 2.10 7.69 -6.86
N ASN A 68 2.63 7.83 -8.07
CA ASN A 68 4.01 8.28 -8.27
C ASN A 68 4.12 9.77 -7.92
N PHE A 69 5.17 10.11 -7.18
CA PHE A 69 5.43 11.44 -6.66
C PHE A 69 6.94 11.68 -6.54
N GLU A 70 7.47 12.71 -7.20
CA GLU A 70 8.89 13.11 -7.16
C GLU A 70 9.88 11.94 -7.25
N GLY A 71 9.67 11.02 -8.22
CA GLY A 71 10.54 9.86 -8.41
C GLY A 71 10.35 8.72 -7.39
N SER A 72 9.37 8.83 -6.51
CA SER A 72 9.00 7.84 -5.51
C SER A 72 7.52 7.48 -5.60
N SER A 73 6.93 6.90 -4.56
CA SER A 73 5.49 6.61 -4.52
C SER A 73 4.89 6.87 -3.14
N LEU A 74 3.62 7.23 -3.14
CA LEU A 74 2.78 7.36 -1.95
C LEU A 74 1.56 6.47 -2.11
N VAL A 75 1.05 5.93 -1.01
CA VAL A 75 -0.25 5.24 -1.01
C VAL A 75 -1.25 6.11 -0.26
N ILE A 76 -2.38 6.37 -0.90
CA ILE A 76 -3.37 7.33 -0.43
C ILE A 76 -4.72 6.63 -0.27
N TYR A 77 -5.36 6.85 0.88
CA TYR A 77 -6.70 6.38 1.19
C TYR A 77 -7.62 7.56 1.53
N PRO A 78 -8.73 7.79 0.83
CA PRO A 78 -9.72 8.78 1.23
C PRO A 78 -10.44 8.33 2.51
N GLN A 79 -10.61 9.25 3.46
CA GLN A 79 -11.32 8.97 4.71
C GLN A 79 -12.84 9.02 4.53
N ASN A 80 -13.31 9.82 3.58
CA ASN A 80 -14.73 10.11 3.33
C ASN A 80 -14.95 10.64 1.90
N GLU A 81 -16.17 11.02 1.55
CA GLU A 81 -16.48 11.58 0.22
C GLU A 81 -15.67 12.85 -0.14
N LYS A 82 -15.32 13.70 0.83
CA LYS A 82 -14.45 14.86 0.55
C LYS A 82 -13.07 14.41 0.17
N GLY A 83 -12.49 13.47 0.91
CA GLY A 83 -11.21 12.85 0.58
C GLY A 83 -11.22 12.15 -0.77
N TYR A 84 -12.34 11.52 -1.15
CA TYR A 84 -12.45 10.94 -2.48
C TYR A 84 -12.39 12.01 -3.61
N ARG A 85 -13.00 13.17 -3.41
CA ARG A 85 -12.88 14.30 -4.36
C ARG A 85 -11.46 14.86 -4.41
N GLU A 86 -10.79 14.96 -3.26
CA GLU A 86 -9.37 15.34 -3.18
C GLU A 86 -8.49 14.34 -3.95
N LEU A 87 -8.73 13.03 -3.79
CA LEU A 87 -8.03 11.99 -4.55
C LEU A 87 -8.26 12.13 -6.07
N LEU A 88 -9.49 12.38 -6.50
CA LEU A 88 -9.80 12.58 -7.92
C LEU A 88 -9.08 13.83 -8.48
N ALA A 89 -8.99 14.91 -7.71
CA ALA A 89 -8.25 16.10 -8.10
C ALA A 89 -6.75 15.81 -8.28
N LEU A 90 -6.14 15.04 -7.37
CA LEU A 90 -4.74 14.61 -7.51
C LEU A 90 -4.52 13.75 -8.76
N LEU A 91 -5.43 12.81 -9.04
CA LEU A 91 -5.36 11.98 -10.25
C LEU A 91 -5.53 12.81 -11.53
N GLU A 92 -6.41 13.82 -11.52
CA GLU A 92 -6.56 14.74 -12.64
C GLU A 92 -5.28 15.52 -12.93
N VAL A 93 -4.62 16.05 -11.90
CA VAL A 93 -3.32 16.72 -12.03
C VAL A 93 -2.28 15.75 -12.56
N LYS A 94 -2.19 14.55 -11.99
CA LYS A 94 -1.24 13.51 -12.38
C LYS A 94 -1.36 13.09 -13.85
N ASN A 95 -2.58 13.07 -14.39
CA ASN A 95 -2.79 12.76 -15.80
C ASN A 95 -2.28 13.85 -16.76
N LYS A 96 -2.01 15.05 -16.25
CA LYS A 96 -1.53 16.21 -17.03
C LYS A 96 -0.04 16.48 -16.82
N ARG A 97 0.48 16.22 -15.63
CA ARG A 97 1.87 16.44 -15.22
C ARG A 97 2.22 15.65 -13.95
N GLU A 98 3.48 15.59 -13.60
CA GLU A 98 3.89 15.05 -12.30
C GLU A 98 3.28 15.84 -11.13
N LEU A 99 2.94 15.11 -10.07
CA LEU A 99 2.47 15.69 -8.82
C LEU A 99 3.61 16.42 -8.11
N THR A 100 3.29 17.56 -7.56
CA THR A 100 4.20 18.35 -6.71
C THR A 100 3.73 18.34 -5.26
N LEU A 101 4.61 18.75 -4.35
CA LEU A 101 4.26 18.90 -2.94
C LEU A 101 3.10 19.90 -2.75
N GLN A 102 2.99 20.94 -3.59
CA GLN A 102 1.91 21.92 -3.52
C GLN A 102 0.54 21.27 -3.84
N ASP A 103 0.48 20.40 -4.84
CA ASP A 103 -0.76 19.68 -5.19
C ASP A 103 -1.27 18.85 -4.02
N LEU A 104 -0.34 18.16 -3.32
CA LEU A 104 -0.67 17.39 -2.12
C LEU A 104 -1.12 18.30 -0.96
N LYS A 105 -0.46 19.43 -0.74
CA LYS A 105 -0.87 20.39 0.29
C LYS A 105 -2.28 20.93 0.10
N GLU A 106 -2.68 21.15 -1.14
CA GLU A 106 -4.00 21.67 -1.48
C GLU A 106 -5.11 20.61 -1.41
N ASN A 107 -4.76 19.32 -1.60
CA ASN A 107 -5.72 18.23 -1.78
C ASN A 107 -5.42 17.03 -0.87
N SER A 108 -5.16 17.23 0.43
CA SER A 108 -4.87 16.10 1.33
C SER A 108 -5.48 16.19 2.73
N THR A 109 -6.42 17.11 2.93
CA THR A 109 -7.01 17.34 4.27
C THR A 109 -7.80 16.12 4.78
N ASN A 110 -8.49 15.42 3.90
CA ASN A 110 -9.31 14.26 4.22
C ASN A 110 -8.71 12.94 3.66
N LEU A 111 -7.40 12.92 3.49
CA LEU A 111 -6.66 11.75 3.02
C LEU A 111 -5.81 11.15 4.14
N ILE A 112 -5.67 9.83 4.12
CA ILE A 112 -4.62 9.11 4.81
C ILE A 112 -3.50 8.91 3.80
N VAL A 113 -2.30 9.34 4.14
CA VAL A 113 -1.10 9.21 3.32
C VAL A 113 -0.16 8.22 3.99
N ILE A 114 0.25 7.19 3.26
CA ILE A 114 1.22 6.21 3.71
C ILE A 114 2.44 6.32 2.79
N ILE A 115 3.61 6.59 3.38
CA ILE A 115 4.88 6.61 2.67
C ILE A 115 5.48 5.20 2.77
N PRO A 116 5.53 4.41 1.69
CA PRO A 116 6.15 3.09 1.73
C PRO A 116 7.64 3.18 2.04
N SER A 117 8.17 2.23 2.80
CA SER A 117 9.60 2.18 3.12
C SER A 117 10.47 2.06 1.86
N SER A 118 9.99 1.39 0.83
CA SER A 118 10.64 1.34 -0.50
C SER A 118 10.78 2.71 -1.18
N ALA A 119 10.01 3.71 -0.76
CA ALA A 119 10.14 5.08 -1.23
C ALA A 119 11.40 5.79 -0.68
N ILE A 120 12.09 5.18 0.28
CA ILE A 120 13.23 5.76 1.00
C ILE A 120 14.52 5.07 0.52
N HIS A 121 14.94 5.36 -0.71
CA HIS A 121 16.04 4.64 -1.37
C HIS A 121 17.45 5.05 -0.97
N ASN A 122 17.66 6.25 -0.47
CA ASN A 122 19.02 6.75 -0.16
C ASN A 122 19.22 6.90 1.35
N LEU A 123 20.01 5.99 1.91
CA LEU A 123 20.33 5.95 3.34
C LEU A 123 21.15 7.15 3.83
N GLU A 124 21.97 7.75 2.99
CA GLU A 124 22.83 8.88 3.38
C GLU A 124 22.06 10.20 3.56
N LEU A 125 20.88 10.32 2.93
CA LEU A 125 20.02 11.50 3.02
C LEU A 125 18.71 11.23 3.79
N LYS A 126 18.56 10.04 4.41
CA LYS A 126 17.31 9.57 5.03
C LYS A 126 16.67 10.60 5.95
N GLU A 127 17.39 11.11 6.91
CA GLU A 127 16.83 11.97 7.94
C GLU A 127 16.36 13.32 7.36
N GLN A 128 17.13 13.91 6.43
CA GLN A 128 16.77 15.18 5.80
C GLN A 128 15.58 15.03 4.85
N ILE A 129 15.53 13.94 4.07
CA ILE A 129 14.42 13.64 3.17
C ILE A 129 13.16 13.36 3.99
N MET A 130 13.27 12.53 5.02
CA MET A 130 12.15 12.22 5.89
C MET A 130 11.60 13.46 6.57
N GLN A 131 12.43 14.32 7.15
CA GLN A 131 11.99 15.58 7.75
C GLN A 131 11.33 16.50 6.73
N LYS A 132 11.89 16.64 5.52
CA LYS A 132 11.32 17.45 4.44
C LYS A 132 9.93 16.97 4.05
N TYR A 133 9.75 15.66 3.81
CA TYR A 133 8.46 15.10 3.45
C TYR A 133 7.47 15.20 4.62
N PHE A 134 7.84 14.72 5.80
CA PHE A 134 6.94 14.71 6.95
C PHE A 134 6.54 16.10 7.42
N TYR A 135 7.48 17.04 7.50
CA TYR A 135 7.14 18.42 7.86
C TYR A 135 6.13 19.05 6.90
N ASN A 136 6.29 18.79 5.60
CA ASN A 136 5.40 19.33 4.60
C ASN A 136 4.03 18.64 4.56
N PHE A 137 3.97 17.31 4.78
CA PHE A 137 2.71 16.57 4.84
C PHE A 137 1.95 16.79 6.16
N ALA A 138 2.65 16.84 7.30
CA ALA A 138 2.02 17.03 8.61
C ALA A 138 1.20 18.34 8.72
N ILE A 139 1.43 19.29 7.83
CA ILE A 139 0.67 20.55 7.83
C ILE A 139 -0.76 20.38 7.33
N ASN A 140 -1.03 19.43 6.42
CA ASN A 140 -2.31 19.34 5.71
C ASN A 140 -3.00 17.98 5.77
N THR A 141 -2.36 16.93 6.30
CA THR A 141 -3.00 15.60 6.47
C THR A 141 -3.42 15.36 7.91
N THR A 142 -4.61 14.82 8.10
CA THR A 142 -5.05 14.37 9.43
C THR A 142 -4.41 13.04 9.84
N SER A 143 -3.80 12.31 8.88
CA SER A 143 -3.21 11.00 9.14
C SER A 143 -2.07 10.70 8.15
N LEU A 144 -0.86 10.69 8.67
CA LEU A 144 0.36 10.37 7.95
C LEU A 144 1.07 9.19 8.63
N TYR A 145 1.41 8.18 7.84
CA TYR A 145 2.07 6.96 8.30
C TYR A 145 3.31 6.64 7.48
N ILE A 146 4.27 5.95 8.09
CA ILE A 146 5.34 5.26 7.38
C ILE A 146 4.92 3.79 7.25
N GLY A 147 4.81 3.31 6.02
CA GLY A 147 4.47 1.93 5.71
C GLY A 147 5.71 1.06 5.70
N LEU A 148 5.87 0.18 6.68
CA LEU A 148 6.94 -0.81 6.69
C LEU A 148 6.60 -1.93 5.71
N GLU A 149 7.27 -1.97 4.58
CA GLU A 149 7.29 -3.10 3.67
C GLU A 149 8.24 -4.17 4.22
N ARG A 150 8.50 -5.26 3.50
CA ARG A 150 9.43 -6.31 3.95
C ARG A 150 10.88 -5.94 3.58
N GLU A 151 11.38 -4.89 4.18
CA GLU A 151 12.72 -4.39 3.97
C GLU A 151 13.79 -5.15 4.77
N ASN A 152 15.05 -4.83 4.52
CA ASN A 152 16.13 -5.34 5.33
C ASN A 152 16.08 -4.81 6.78
N ALA A 153 16.71 -5.52 7.70
CA ALA A 153 16.68 -5.20 9.13
C ALA A 153 17.24 -3.81 9.44
N GLU A 154 18.23 -3.34 8.67
CA GLU A 154 18.88 -2.03 8.87
C GLU A 154 17.90 -0.88 8.61
N LEU A 155 17.19 -0.91 7.47
CA LEU A 155 16.20 0.10 7.16
C LEU A 155 15.03 0.06 8.16
N THR A 156 14.58 -1.13 8.53
CA THR A 156 13.51 -1.28 9.53
C THR A 156 13.89 -0.69 10.88
N SER A 157 15.11 -0.97 11.38
CA SER A 157 15.61 -0.40 12.64
C SER A 157 15.70 1.12 12.57
N PHE A 158 16.26 1.66 11.49
CA PHE A 158 16.33 3.10 11.27
C PHE A 158 14.94 3.76 11.30
N LEU A 159 13.95 3.17 10.61
CA LEU A 159 12.59 3.74 10.56
C LEU A 159 11.89 3.68 11.92
N ARG A 160 12.15 2.66 12.74
CA ARG A 160 11.64 2.58 14.12
C ARG A 160 12.27 3.66 15.01
N GLU A 161 13.60 3.84 14.97
CA GLU A 161 14.28 4.92 15.68
C GLU A 161 13.80 6.30 15.24
N PHE A 162 13.62 6.50 13.92
CA PHE A 162 13.10 7.74 13.37
C PHE A 162 11.65 8.00 13.84
N SER A 163 10.81 6.98 13.84
CA SER A 163 9.43 7.05 14.34
C SER A 163 9.39 7.49 15.81
N ASP A 164 10.20 6.87 16.66
CA ASP A 164 10.29 7.19 18.08
C ASP A 164 10.80 8.62 18.31
N LYS A 165 11.83 9.03 17.56
CA LYS A 165 12.45 10.37 17.67
C LYS A 165 11.49 11.50 17.27
N TYR A 166 10.69 11.30 16.22
CA TYR A 166 9.85 12.35 15.63
C TYR A 166 8.36 12.12 15.83
N ASN A 167 7.96 11.08 16.56
CA ASN A 167 6.58 10.72 16.88
C ASN A 167 5.69 10.51 15.63
N TYR A 168 6.22 9.79 14.62
CA TYR A 168 5.46 9.37 13.46
C TYR A 168 4.96 7.93 13.60
N ALA A 169 3.75 7.66 13.15
CA ALA A 169 3.17 6.32 13.25
C ALA A 169 3.72 5.39 12.15
N LEU A 170 4.21 4.22 12.57
CA LEU A 170 4.55 3.13 11.66
C LEU A 170 3.34 2.22 11.46
N VAL A 171 3.19 1.68 10.26
CA VAL A 171 2.14 0.70 9.95
C VAL A 171 2.73 -0.51 9.22
N ALA A 172 2.28 -1.71 9.56
CA ALA A 172 2.62 -2.92 8.82
C ALA A 172 2.05 -2.81 7.39
N PHE A 173 2.93 -2.90 6.38
CA PHE A 173 2.60 -2.54 5.01
C PHE A 173 3.19 -3.49 3.96
N PRO A 174 3.14 -4.83 4.17
CA PRO A 174 3.68 -5.77 3.20
C PRO A 174 2.98 -5.60 1.85
N LEU A 175 3.78 -5.53 0.77
CA LEU A 175 3.26 -5.50 -0.59
C LEU A 175 2.65 -6.87 -0.92
N ILE A 176 1.45 -6.88 -1.51
CA ILE A 176 0.74 -8.08 -1.90
C ILE A 176 0.39 -7.99 -3.39
N LYS A 177 0.90 -8.95 -4.18
CA LYS A 177 0.67 -9.06 -5.63
C LYS A 177 0.12 -10.43 -6.04
N TYR A 178 0.06 -11.39 -5.12
CA TYR A 178 -0.51 -12.72 -5.34
C TYR A 178 -0.97 -13.34 -4.02
N ALA A 179 -1.80 -14.39 -4.10
CA ALA A 179 -2.46 -14.91 -2.90
C ALA A 179 -1.55 -15.81 -2.05
N LYS A 180 -0.75 -16.64 -2.69
CA LYS A 180 0.11 -17.65 -2.04
C LYS A 180 1.52 -17.59 -2.60
N SER A 181 2.50 -18.03 -1.82
CA SER A 181 3.92 -18.01 -2.19
C SER A 181 4.21 -18.71 -3.53
N GLU A 182 3.53 -19.84 -3.83
CA GLU A 182 3.66 -20.56 -5.08
C GLU A 182 3.15 -19.83 -6.33
N ASP A 183 2.30 -18.82 -6.15
CA ASP A 183 1.75 -18.00 -7.24
C ASP A 183 2.78 -17.00 -7.81
N HIS A 184 3.95 -16.88 -7.18
CA HIS A 184 5.05 -16.03 -7.66
C HIS A 184 5.43 -16.32 -9.12
N LYS A 185 5.41 -17.60 -9.51
CA LYS A 185 5.66 -18.02 -10.90
C LYS A 185 4.73 -17.30 -11.91
N THR A 186 3.46 -17.10 -11.55
CA THR A 186 2.50 -16.42 -12.40
C THR A 186 2.87 -14.94 -12.52
N LEU A 187 3.31 -14.30 -11.44
CA LEU A 187 3.82 -12.92 -11.49
C LEU A 187 5.05 -12.81 -12.39
N LEU A 188 6.02 -13.73 -12.28
CA LEU A 188 7.21 -13.74 -13.14
C LEU A 188 6.87 -13.88 -14.64
N MET A 189 5.86 -14.70 -14.98
CA MET A 189 5.36 -14.80 -16.36
C MET A 189 4.76 -13.48 -16.83
N ILE A 190 3.96 -12.82 -16.00
CA ILE A 190 3.35 -11.52 -16.29
C ILE A 190 4.43 -10.44 -16.48
N GLU A 191 5.45 -10.43 -15.63
CA GLU A 191 6.58 -9.50 -15.72
C GLU A 191 7.43 -9.75 -16.98
N ALA A 192 7.67 -11.02 -17.35
CA ALA A 192 8.35 -11.36 -18.60
C ALA A 192 7.59 -10.86 -19.84
N ILE A 193 6.24 -10.98 -19.84
CA ILE A 193 5.39 -10.42 -20.89
C ILE A 193 5.56 -8.90 -20.96
N ARG A 194 5.51 -8.22 -19.82
CA ARG A 194 5.68 -6.76 -19.72
C ARG A 194 7.03 -6.30 -20.29
N GLU A 195 8.09 -7.08 -20.03
CA GLU A 195 9.46 -6.75 -20.44
C GLU A 195 9.83 -7.27 -21.83
N GLY A 196 8.93 -8.02 -22.49
CA GLY A 196 9.20 -8.65 -23.78
C GLY A 196 10.30 -9.71 -23.73
N LYS A 197 10.51 -10.33 -22.56
CA LYS A 197 11.52 -11.37 -22.32
C LYS A 197 10.95 -12.77 -22.40
N SER A 198 11.79 -13.76 -22.78
CA SER A 198 11.43 -15.17 -22.64
C SER A 198 11.46 -15.56 -21.16
N PHE A 199 10.50 -16.42 -20.77
CA PHE A 199 10.39 -16.96 -19.42
C PHE A 199 10.87 -18.42 -19.38
N SER A 200 11.74 -18.74 -18.43
CA SER A 200 12.15 -20.14 -18.17
C SER A 200 11.45 -20.64 -16.92
N ILE A 201 10.77 -21.78 -17.05
CA ILE A 201 10.03 -22.43 -15.94
C ILE A 201 10.96 -22.95 -14.83
N TYR A 202 12.26 -23.03 -15.11
CA TYR A 202 13.26 -23.57 -14.17
C TYR A 202 13.81 -22.54 -13.17
N ASP A 203 13.53 -21.26 -13.37
CA ASP A 203 13.98 -20.15 -12.49
C ASP A 203 12.96 -19.80 -11.39
N ILE A 204 12.12 -20.78 -10.99
CA ILE A 204 11.00 -20.52 -10.09
C ILE A 204 11.46 -20.57 -8.63
N SER A 205 11.70 -19.42 -8.05
CA SER A 205 11.76 -19.25 -6.60
C SER A 205 10.40 -18.77 -6.06
N SER A 206 10.09 -19.10 -4.80
CA SER A 206 8.98 -18.47 -4.10
C SER A 206 9.31 -16.99 -3.87
N GLY A 207 8.34 -16.09 -4.11
CA GLY A 207 8.55 -14.66 -3.93
C GLY A 207 7.93 -14.13 -2.63
N PRO A 208 8.24 -12.89 -2.26
CA PRO A 208 7.82 -12.31 -0.98
C PRO A 208 6.41 -11.73 -0.96
N ASP A 209 5.82 -11.36 -2.11
CA ASP A 209 4.66 -10.45 -2.20
C ASP A 209 3.31 -11.18 -2.12
N TYR A 210 3.15 -12.11 -1.16
CA TYR A 210 1.91 -12.87 -0.94
C TYR A 210 1.23 -12.47 0.38
N ILE A 211 0.01 -12.99 0.58
CA ILE A 211 -0.77 -12.73 1.80
C ILE A 211 -0.17 -13.54 2.95
N LEU A 212 0.65 -12.90 3.79
CA LEU A 212 1.34 -13.49 4.94
C LEU A 212 0.36 -14.07 5.96
N SER A 213 0.70 -15.21 6.56
CA SER A 213 0.02 -15.74 7.73
C SER A 213 0.28 -14.88 8.98
N ASP A 214 -0.54 -15.03 10.02
CA ASP A 214 -0.37 -14.29 11.28
C ASP A 214 0.99 -14.61 11.94
N ALA A 215 1.49 -15.83 11.82
CA ALA A 215 2.81 -16.22 12.35
C ALA A 215 3.93 -15.47 11.59
N GLU A 216 3.85 -15.40 10.27
CA GLU A 216 4.82 -14.68 9.45
C GLU A 216 4.77 -13.16 9.71
N LEU A 217 3.57 -12.58 9.85
CA LEU A 217 3.40 -11.17 10.19
C LEU A 217 4.07 -10.82 11.51
N ASN A 218 3.92 -11.64 12.54
CA ASN A 218 4.53 -11.44 13.85
C ASN A 218 6.07 -11.55 13.84
N ASN A 219 6.67 -12.20 12.81
CA ASN A 219 8.13 -12.24 12.63
C ASN A 219 8.70 -10.91 12.08
N TYR A 220 7.89 -10.14 11.35
CA TYR A 220 8.33 -8.90 10.69
C TYR A 220 7.87 -7.64 11.42
N TYR A 221 6.70 -7.67 12.06
CA TYR A 221 6.02 -6.49 12.56
C TYR A 221 5.73 -6.58 14.05
N SER A 222 5.82 -5.44 14.73
CA SER A 222 5.39 -5.30 16.12
C SER A 222 3.86 -5.26 16.21
N GLU A 223 3.34 -5.51 17.41
CA GLU A 223 1.90 -5.45 17.68
C GLU A 223 1.31 -4.06 17.36
N ASN A 224 2.04 -2.98 17.66
CA ASN A 224 1.62 -1.61 17.35
C ASN A 224 1.54 -1.35 15.84
N GLU A 225 2.52 -1.82 15.06
CA GLU A 225 2.52 -1.69 13.60
C GLU A 225 1.33 -2.42 12.97
N LEU A 226 0.99 -3.61 13.47
CA LEU A 226 -0.19 -4.37 13.06
C LEU A 226 -1.50 -3.69 13.49
N LYS A 227 -1.57 -3.18 14.72
CA LYS A 227 -2.73 -2.44 15.26
C LYS A 227 -3.03 -1.19 14.43
N ASN A 228 -2.02 -0.49 13.94
CA ASN A 228 -2.20 0.71 13.14
C ASN A 228 -2.93 0.43 11.82
N THR A 229 -2.92 -0.81 11.29
CA THR A 229 -3.75 -1.17 10.12
C THR A 229 -5.25 -1.09 10.44
N HIS A 230 -5.64 -1.44 11.66
CA HIS A 230 -7.02 -1.32 12.13
C HIS A 230 -7.42 0.14 12.37
N LEU A 231 -6.53 0.94 12.98
CA LEU A 231 -6.79 2.37 13.17
C LEU A 231 -7.02 3.08 11.83
N ILE A 232 -6.22 2.76 10.81
CA ILE A 232 -6.43 3.28 9.45
C ILE A 232 -7.80 2.84 8.91
N SER A 233 -8.16 1.57 9.06
CA SER A 233 -9.47 1.08 8.62
C SER A 233 -10.63 1.78 9.31
N ASP A 234 -10.49 2.11 10.60
CA ASP A 234 -11.54 2.77 11.38
C ASP A 234 -11.72 4.24 11.01
N LEU A 235 -10.65 4.91 10.55
CA LEU A 235 -10.71 6.28 10.03
C LEU A 235 -11.43 6.39 8.69
N ILE A 236 -11.53 5.32 7.92
CA ILE A 236 -12.17 5.30 6.60
C ILE A 236 -13.67 5.03 6.75
N ASN A 237 -14.49 6.02 6.44
CA ASN A 237 -15.96 5.97 6.52
C ASN A 237 -16.59 6.33 5.18
N PHE A 238 -16.32 5.51 4.16
CA PHE A 238 -16.66 5.84 2.78
C PHE A 238 -17.11 4.58 2.01
#